data_49130edacd5a48770279fdddf78dfdf8
#
_entry.id   49130edacd5a48770279fdddf78dfdf8
#
_cell.length_a   1.000
_cell.length_b   1.000
_cell.length_c   1.000
_cell.angle_alpha   90.00
_cell.angle_beta   90.00
_cell.angle_gamma   90.00
#
_symmetry.space_group_name_H-M   'P 1'
#
loop_
_entity.id
_entity.type
_entity.pdbx_description
1 polymer ?
#
loop_
_entity_poly.entity_id
_entity_poly.type
_entity_poly.pdbx_seq_one_letter_code
_entity_poly.pdbx_strand_id
1 'polypeptide(L)'
;VLLHGVTSSGKTEVYIHLIEQALKEHKQVLYLLPEIALTVQITTRLQRVFGNRMAIYHSKYSDAERAELWLKQLSASPYDIILGARSAVFLPFQRLGLVIVDEEHETSYKQQDPAPRYHARSAAIVLSRLAGAKTLLGTATPSIESYYNAQTGKYGLVEMKHRYRDIQLPEIQVVDIQDLQRRKLMNGPFSPLLLRSVREALQAGQQVILFQNRRGFAPMIECKVCGWV
;
A
#
# COMPACT_ATOMS: atom_id res chain seq x y z
N VAL A 1 -4.14 -9.79 -12.57
CA VAL A 1 -5.48 -9.38 -12.07
C VAL A 1 -5.32 -8.14 -11.22
N LEU A 2 -6.24 -7.17 -11.35
CA LEU A 2 -6.41 -6.04 -10.44
C LEU A 2 -7.53 -6.36 -9.45
N LEU A 3 -7.22 -6.41 -8.15
CA LEU A 3 -8.19 -6.50 -7.06
C LEU A 3 -8.43 -5.10 -6.51
N HIS A 4 -9.50 -4.47 -6.96
CA HIS A 4 -9.96 -3.17 -6.53
C HIS A 4 -10.94 -3.35 -5.37
N GLY A 5 -10.47 -3.17 -4.15
CA GLY A 5 -11.30 -3.35 -2.96
C GLY A 5 -11.24 -2.16 -2.03
N VAL A 6 -12.38 -1.64 -1.59
CA VAL A 6 -12.43 -0.56 -0.61
C VAL A 6 -11.66 -0.92 0.66
N THR A 7 -11.23 0.07 1.42
CA THR A 7 -10.57 -0.16 2.72
C THR A 7 -11.46 -1.01 3.61
N SER A 8 -10.88 -2.00 4.30
CA SER A 8 -11.61 -2.97 5.15
C SER A 8 -12.59 -3.88 4.39
N SER A 9 -12.39 -4.10 3.08
CA SER A 9 -13.18 -5.05 2.30
C SER A 9 -12.75 -6.51 2.47
N GLY A 10 -11.64 -6.78 3.19
CA GLY A 10 -11.13 -8.14 3.37
C GLY A 10 -10.07 -8.55 2.34
N LYS A 11 -9.44 -7.62 1.62
CA LYS A 11 -8.35 -7.94 0.66
C LYS A 11 -7.30 -8.87 1.24
N THR A 12 -6.86 -8.62 2.47
CA THR A 12 -5.85 -9.45 3.13
C THR A 12 -6.29 -10.90 3.32
N GLU A 13 -7.57 -11.17 3.56
CA GLU A 13 -8.09 -12.54 3.64
C GLU A 13 -8.03 -13.24 2.30
N VAL A 14 -8.35 -12.52 1.22
CA VAL A 14 -8.19 -13.04 -0.14
C VAL A 14 -6.73 -13.39 -0.42
N TYR A 15 -5.78 -12.52 0.00
CA TYR A 15 -4.36 -12.80 -0.17
C TYR A 15 -3.94 -14.06 0.59
N ILE A 16 -4.33 -14.21 1.86
CA ILE A 16 -4.02 -15.38 2.68
C ILE A 16 -4.53 -16.65 1.98
N HIS A 17 -5.76 -16.64 1.51
CA HIS A 17 -6.34 -17.79 0.81
C HIS A 17 -5.58 -18.16 -0.48
N LEU A 18 -5.21 -17.15 -1.29
CA LEU A 18 -4.42 -17.38 -2.51
C LEU A 18 -3.00 -17.87 -2.22
N ILE A 19 -2.39 -17.36 -1.14
CA ILE A 19 -1.10 -17.86 -0.66
C ILE A 19 -1.22 -19.34 -0.27
N GLU A 20 -2.23 -19.69 0.53
CA GLU A 20 -2.47 -21.10 0.90
C GLU A 20 -2.64 -22.03 -0.30
N GLN A 21 -3.35 -21.57 -1.34
CA GLN A 21 -3.48 -22.33 -2.58
C GLN A 21 -2.13 -22.53 -3.27
N ALA A 22 -1.32 -21.48 -3.41
CA ALA A 22 0.01 -21.58 -4.01
C ALA A 22 0.91 -22.54 -3.22
N LEU A 23 0.82 -22.52 -1.90
CA LEU A 23 1.60 -23.41 -1.03
C LEU A 23 1.17 -24.87 -1.14
N LYS A 24 -0.11 -25.17 -1.35
CA LYS A 24 -0.60 -26.53 -1.65
C LYS A 24 -0.05 -27.08 -2.97
N GLU A 25 0.21 -26.19 -3.91
CA GLU A 25 0.86 -26.52 -5.20
C GLU A 25 2.40 -26.54 -5.10
N HIS A 26 2.97 -26.48 -3.90
CA HIS A 26 4.41 -26.39 -3.65
C HIS A 26 5.10 -25.21 -4.36
N LYS A 27 4.37 -24.10 -4.57
CA LYS A 27 4.87 -22.87 -5.19
C LYS A 27 5.31 -21.88 -4.14
N GLN A 28 6.27 -21.04 -4.52
CA GLN A 28 6.69 -19.89 -3.72
C GLN A 28 5.84 -18.66 -4.00
N VAL A 29 5.75 -17.79 -3.03
CA VAL A 29 4.99 -16.54 -3.10
C VAL A 29 5.88 -15.35 -2.78
N LEU A 30 5.83 -14.34 -3.63
CA LEU A 30 6.34 -13.00 -3.35
C LEU A 30 5.17 -12.08 -3.00
N TYR A 31 5.18 -11.52 -1.79
CA TYR A 31 4.20 -10.54 -1.36
C TYR A 31 4.90 -9.20 -1.14
N LEU A 32 4.67 -8.26 -2.06
CA LEU A 32 5.22 -6.91 -1.99
C LEU A 32 4.27 -5.97 -1.25
N LEU A 33 4.84 -5.21 -0.32
CA LEU A 33 4.20 -4.15 0.43
C LEU A 33 5.04 -2.88 0.37
N PRO A 34 4.45 -1.67 0.40
CA PRO A 34 5.19 -0.44 0.69
C PRO A 34 5.92 -0.56 2.03
N GLU A 35 7.11 0.04 2.15
CA GLU A 35 7.89 -0.04 3.41
C GLU A 35 7.09 0.44 4.62
N ILE A 36 6.28 1.49 4.46
CA ILE A 36 5.40 2.02 5.50
C ILE A 36 4.29 1.05 5.90
N ALA A 37 3.90 0.15 5.01
CA ALA A 37 2.87 -0.86 5.25
C ALA A 37 3.44 -2.17 5.86
N LEU A 38 4.77 -2.36 5.85
CA LEU A 38 5.46 -3.44 6.56
C LEU A 38 5.42 -3.21 8.07
N THR A 39 4.20 -3.05 8.61
CA THR A 39 3.98 -2.84 10.03
C THR A 39 4.03 -4.14 10.80
N VAL A 40 4.32 -4.06 12.10
CA VAL A 40 4.26 -5.20 13.01
C VAL A 40 2.92 -5.92 12.92
N GLN A 41 1.84 -5.19 12.69
CA GLN A 41 0.49 -5.74 12.61
C GLN A 41 0.32 -6.73 11.45
N ILE A 42 0.69 -6.36 10.23
CA ILE A 42 0.54 -7.24 9.05
C ILE A 42 1.51 -8.41 9.12
N THR A 43 2.75 -8.17 9.54
CA THR A 43 3.76 -9.21 9.68
C THR A 43 3.35 -10.25 10.72
N THR A 44 2.90 -9.81 11.90
CA THR A 44 2.41 -10.72 12.96
C THR A 44 1.19 -11.51 12.50
N ARG A 45 0.26 -10.87 11.78
CA ARG A 45 -0.93 -11.55 11.25
C ARG A 45 -0.56 -12.69 10.30
N LEU A 46 0.31 -12.41 9.33
CA LEU A 46 0.76 -13.42 8.36
C LEU A 46 1.62 -14.50 9.04
N GLN A 47 2.45 -14.12 9.99
CA GLN A 47 3.30 -15.06 10.73
C GLN A 47 2.50 -16.03 11.59
N ARG A 48 1.35 -15.60 12.15
CA ARG A 48 0.42 -16.52 12.84
C ARG A 48 -0.16 -17.60 11.93
N VAL A 49 -0.37 -17.29 10.63
CA VAL A 49 -0.92 -18.23 9.67
C VAL A 49 0.16 -19.12 9.07
N PHE A 50 1.31 -18.55 8.69
CA PHE A 50 2.32 -19.24 7.87
C PHE A 50 3.58 -19.65 8.65
N GLY A 51 3.76 -19.13 9.86
CA GLY A 51 4.88 -19.50 10.74
C GLY A 51 6.24 -19.31 10.09
N ASN A 52 7.10 -20.32 10.25
CA ASN A 52 8.47 -20.32 9.76
C ASN A 52 8.62 -20.51 8.24
N ARG A 53 7.52 -20.68 7.51
CA ARG A 53 7.51 -20.75 6.04
C ARG A 53 7.70 -19.40 5.38
N MET A 54 7.59 -18.32 6.15
CA MET A 54 7.66 -16.94 5.69
C MET A 54 8.94 -16.27 6.18
N ALA A 55 9.58 -15.51 5.30
CA ALA A 55 10.63 -14.55 5.66
C ALA A 55 10.21 -13.13 5.27
N ILE A 56 10.74 -12.15 6.02
CA ILE A 56 10.55 -10.74 5.75
C ILE A 56 11.84 -10.21 5.10
N TYR A 57 11.71 -9.33 4.10
CA TYR A 57 12.82 -8.68 3.43
C TYR A 57 12.58 -7.17 3.31
N HIS A 58 13.40 -6.37 3.99
CA HIS A 58 13.26 -4.92 3.98
C HIS A 58 14.62 -4.20 4.03
N SER A 59 14.61 -2.90 3.77
CA SER A 59 15.80 -2.05 3.66
C SER A 59 16.62 -1.91 4.96
N LYS A 60 16.01 -2.17 6.13
CA LYS A 60 16.66 -2.08 7.44
C LYS A 60 17.57 -3.28 7.76
N TYR A 61 17.50 -4.34 6.97
CA TYR A 61 18.41 -5.47 7.14
C TYR A 61 19.84 -5.08 6.75
N SER A 62 20.79 -5.53 7.54
CA SER A 62 22.21 -5.45 7.20
C SER A 62 22.52 -6.23 5.94
N ASP A 63 23.66 -5.95 5.32
CA ASP A 63 24.08 -6.68 4.12
C ASP A 63 24.28 -8.19 4.40
N ALA A 64 24.73 -8.54 5.61
CA ALA A 64 24.85 -9.93 6.04
C ALA A 64 23.50 -10.65 6.10
N GLU A 65 22.49 -10.06 6.72
CA GLU A 65 21.13 -10.63 6.79
C GLU A 65 20.52 -10.78 5.40
N ARG A 66 20.74 -9.80 4.51
CA ARG A 66 20.28 -9.89 3.12
C ARG A 66 20.97 -11.01 2.35
N ALA A 67 22.29 -11.17 2.55
CA ALA A 67 23.06 -12.24 1.93
C ALA A 67 22.61 -13.62 2.45
N GLU A 68 22.37 -13.77 3.76
CA GLU A 68 21.85 -14.99 4.36
C GLU A 68 20.51 -15.39 3.76
N LEU A 69 19.57 -14.42 3.65
CA LEU A 69 18.27 -14.68 3.05
C LEU A 69 18.38 -15.06 1.58
N TRP A 70 19.27 -14.41 0.84
CA TRP A 70 19.57 -14.74 -0.55
C TRP A 70 20.08 -16.17 -0.70
N LEU A 71 21.08 -16.56 0.09
CA LEU A 71 21.64 -17.90 0.09
C LEU A 71 20.59 -18.95 0.50
N LYS A 72 19.75 -18.61 1.48
CA LYS A 72 18.63 -19.47 1.88
C LYS A 72 17.67 -19.71 0.73
N GLN A 73 17.36 -18.69 -0.07
CA GLN A 73 16.48 -18.83 -1.23
C GLN A 73 17.09 -19.71 -2.35
N LEU A 74 18.41 -19.76 -2.45
CA LEU A 74 19.12 -20.65 -3.37
C LEU A 74 19.30 -22.09 -2.84
N SER A 75 19.05 -22.33 -1.56
CA SER A 75 19.24 -23.64 -0.93
C SER A 75 18.16 -24.66 -1.36
N ALA A 76 18.35 -25.92 -0.98
CA ALA A 76 17.37 -26.98 -1.20
C ALA A 76 16.05 -26.79 -0.39
N SER A 77 16.06 -25.93 0.63
CA SER A 77 14.91 -25.63 1.48
C SER A 77 14.68 -24.12 1.60
N PRO A 78 14.30 -23.43 0.51
CA PRO A 78 14.02 -21.99 0.53
C PRO A 78 12.77 -21.68 1.35
N TYR A 79 12.60 -20.40 1.74
CA TYR A 79 11.33 -19.95 2.26
C TYR A 79 10.24 -20.03 1.19
N ASP A 80 9.06 -20.45 1.59
CA ASP A 80 7.91 -20.54 0.69
C ASP A 80 7.30 -19.16 0.40
N ILE A 81 7.37 -18.25 1.36
CA ILE A 81 6.80 -16.89 1.26
C ILE A 81 7.88 -15.88 1.57
N ILE A 82 8.05 -14.91 0.69
CA ILE A 82 8.81 -13.69 0.96
C ILE A 82 7.85 -12.51 1.04
N LEU A 83 7.78 -11.92 2.22
CA LEU A 83 7.11 -10.65 2.45
C LEU A 83 8.15 -9.54 2.38
N GLY A 84 8.02 -8.59 1.47
CA GLY A 84 9.07 -7.61 1.32
C GLY A 84 8.66 -6.30 0.69
N ALA A 85 9.57 -5.33 0.80
CA ALA A 85 9.48 -4.06 0.12
C ALA A 85 9.99 -4.17 -1.33
N ARG A 86 10.08 -3.04 -1.98
CA ARG A 86 10.47 -2.86 -3.38
C ARG A 86 11.60 -3.78 -3.89
N SER A 87 12.69 -3.90 -3.13
CA SER A 87 13.87 -4.66 -3.55
C SER A 87 13.72 -6.18 -3.48
N ALA A 88 12.68 -6.69 -2.80
CA ALA A 88 12.42 -8.12 -2.71
C ALA A 88 12.12 -8.77 -4.08
N VAL A 89 11.76 -7.96 -5.09
CA VAL A 89 11.51 -8.44 -6.46
C VAL A 89 12.74 -9.07 -7.11
N PHE A 90 13.95 -8.80 -6.60
CA PHE A 90 15.20 -9.34 -7.14
C PHE A 90 15.70 -10.61 -6.43
N LEU A 91 14.99 -11.07 -5.41
CA LEU A 91 15.38 -12.33 -4.75
C LEU A 91 15.26 -13.53 -5.70
N PRO A 92 16.11 -14.54 -5.57
CA PRO A 92 16.07 -15.72 -6.42
C PRO A 92 14.94 -16.66 -5.98
N PHE A 93 13.92 -16.78 -6.81
CA PHE A 93 12.82 -17.74 -6.62
C PHE A 93 13.04 -18.94 -7.53
N GLN A 94 12.91 -20.14 -6.99
CA GLN A 94 13.05 -21.38 -7.74
C GLN A 94 11.72 -21.91 -8.28
N ARG A 95 10.62 -21.64 -7.58
CA ARG A 95 9.28 -22.16 -7.85
C ARG A 95 8.19 -21.09 -7.67
N LEU A 96 8.46 -19.86 -8.12
CA LEU A 96 7.52 -18.75 -7.97
C LEU A 96 6.19 -19.08 -8.66
N GLY A 97 5.09 -19.04 -7.93
CA GLY A 97 3.74 -19.30 -8.45
C GLY A 97 2.78 -18.15 -8.29
N LEU A 98 3.03 -17.26 -7.32
CA LEU A 98 2.17 -16.11 -7.05
C LEU A 98 2.99 -14.90 -6.67
N VAL A 99 2.65 -13.75 -7.25
CA VAL A 99 3.16 -12.44 -6.85
C VAL A 99 1.99 -11.55 -6.47
N ILE A 100 1.98 -11.06 -5.24
CA ILE A 100 1.02 -10.09 -4.74
C ILE A 100 1.73 -8.76 -4.61
N VAL A 101 1.14 -7.71 -5.15
CA VAL A 101 1.58 -6.32 -4.99
C VAL A 101 0.45 -5.56 -4.31
N ASP A 102 0.55 -5.38 -3.02
CA ASP A 102 -0.47 -4.65 -2.24
C ASP A 102 -0.21 -3.15 -2.29
N GLU A 103 -1.28 -2.36 -2.22
CA GLU A 103 -1.25 -0.91 -2.45
C GLU A 103 -0.43 -0.54 -3.71
N GLU A 104 -0.79 -1.18 -4.84
CA GLU A 104 -0.04 -1.14 -6.10
C GLU A 104 0.19 0.27 -6.66
N HIS A 105 -0.64 1.24 -6.22
CA HIS A 105 -0.59 2.65 -6.60
C HIS A 105 0.54 3.42 -5.91
N GLU A 106 1.12 2.85 -4.83
CA GLU A 106 2.10 3.54 -4.00
C GLU A 106 3.35 3.96 -4.76
N THR A 107 3.69 5.23 -4.67
CA THR A 107 4.85 5.83 -5.35
C THR A 107 6.19 5.29 -4.85
N SER A 108 6.22 4.75 -3.63
CA SER A 108 7.41 4.12 -3.02
C SER A 108 7.90 2.87 -3.77
N TYR A 109 7.07 2.26 -4.62
CA TYR A 109 7.50 1.21 -5.54
C TYR A 109 8.42 1.69 -6.65
N LYS A 110 8.49 3.01 -6.92
CA LYS A 110 9.46 3.58 -7.82
C LYS A 110 10.76 3.90 -7.09
N GLN A 111 11.87 3.30 -7.54
CA GLN A 111 13.20 3.69 -7.08
C GLN A 111 13.60 5.00 -7.76
N GLN A 112 13.85 6.03 -6.95
CA GLN A 112 14.30 7.33 -7.44
C GLN A 112 15.83 7.36 -7.53
N ASP A 113 16.49 6.86 -6.48
CA ASP A 113 17.93 6.79 -6.35
C ASP A 113 18.30 5.57 -5.48
N PRO A 114 19.41 4.87 -5.73
CA PRO A 114 20.30 4.99 -6.90
C PRO A 114 19.72 4.37 -8.18
N ALA A 115 20.45 4.51 -9.29
CA ALA A 115 20.17 3.70 -10.49
C ALA A 115 20.46 2.20 -10.22
N PRO A 116 19.75 1.27 -10.90
CA PRO A 116 18.70 1.50 -11.89
C PRO A 116 17.38 1.96 -11.26
N ARG A 117 16.75 2.95 -11.88
CA ARG A 117 15.49 3.55 -11.40
C ARG A 117 14.26 2.75 -11.84
N TYR A 118 14.17 1.50 -11.39
CA TYR A 118 13.06 0.61 -11.71
C TYR A 118 11.78 0.94 -10.95
N HIS A 119 10.66 0.38 -11.41
CA HIS A 119 9.39 0.36 -10.70
C HIS A 119 9.06 -1.06 -10.29
N ALA A 120 9.00 -1.34 -8.98
CA ALA A 120 8.86 -2.72 -8.48
C ALA A 120 7.57 -3.40 -8.91
N ARG A 121 6.43 -2.69 -8.99
CA ARG A 121 5.18 -3.23 -9.54
C ARG A 121 5.39 -3.77 -10.96
N SER A 122 6.02 -2.98 -11.83
CA SER A 122 6.28 -3.39 -13.21
C SER A 122 7.29 -4.54 -13.28
N ALA A 123 8.36 -4.48 -12.48
CA ALA A 123 9.34 -5.56 -12.38
C ALA A 123 8.70 -6.86 -11.87
N ALA A 124 7.80 -6.79 -10.90
CA ALA A 124 7.06 -7.93 -10.36
C ALA A 124 6.17 -8.61 -11.43
N ILE A 125 5.50 -7.81 -12.29
CA ILE A 125 4.70 -8.33 -13.40
C ILE A 125 5.60 -9.06 -14.41
N VAL A 126 6.76 -8.49 -14.73
CA VAL A 126 7.73 -9.13 -15.64
C VAL A 126 8.29 -10.42 -15.01
N LEU A 127 8.71 -10.37 -13.74
CA LEU A 127 9.17 -11.53 -12.99
C LEU A 127 8.14 -12.66 -13.01
N SER A 128 6.88 -12.35 -12.72
CA SER A 128 5.79 -13.33 -12.75
C SER A 128 5.65 -13.98 -14.12
N ARG A 129 5.71 -13.19 -15.18
CA ARG A 129 5.63 -13.71 -16.54
C ARG A 129 6.79 -14.64 -16.89
N LEU A 130 8.01 -14.27 -16.51
CA LEU A 130 9.21 -15.09 -16.73
C LEU A 130 9.15 -16.42 -15.95
N ALA A 131 8.59 -16.39 -14.73
CA ALA A 131 8.46 -17.56 -13.87
C ALA A 131 7.19 -18.40 -14.16
N GLY A 132 6.30 -17.98 -15.05
CA GLY A 132 4.99 -18.60 -15.27
C GLY A 132 4.06 -18.46 -14.04
N ALA A 133 4.28 -17.45 -13.20
CA ALA A 133 3.51 -17.18 -11.99
C ALA A 133 2.29 -16.28 -12.26
N LYS A 134 1.33 -16.31 -11.35
CA LYS A 134 0.17 -15.40 -11.36
C LYS A 134 0.52 -14.09 -10.65
N THR A 135 -0.04 -12.97 -11.12
CA THR A 135 0.11 -11.64 -10.48
C THR A 135 -1.23 -11.12 -10.00
N LEU A 136 -1.26 -10.67 -8.74
CA LEU A 136 -2.37 -9.94 -8.15
C LEU A 136 -1.91 -8.56 -7.73
N LEU A 137 -2.54 -7.53 -8.29
CA LEU A 137 -2.36 -6.13 -7.90
C LEU A 137 -3.53 -5.75 -7.00
N GLY A 138 -3.28 -5.41 -5.76
CA GLY A 138 -4.31 -5.07 -4.79
C GLY A 138 -4.27 -3.62 -4.37
N THR A 139 -5.43 -2.97 -4.26
CA THR A 139 -5.52 -1.58 -3.82
C THR A 139 -6.96 -1.15 -3.55
N ALA A 140 -7.13 -0.08 -2.76
CA ALA A 140 -8.40 0.64 -2.65
C ALA A 140 -8.53 1.79 -3.65
N THR A 141 -7.39 2.30 -4.12
CA THR A 141 -7.28 3.48 -5.01
C THR A 141 -6.32 3.14 -6.15
N PRO A 142 -6.78 2.44 -7.21
CA PRO A 142 -5.92 1.99 -8.28
C PRO A 142 -5.15 3.12 -8.95
N SER A 143 -3.90 2.86 -9.35
CA SER A 143 -3.20 3.75 -10.27
C SER A 143 -3.95 3.84 -11.59
N ILE A 144 -3.88 4.99 -12.25
CA ILE A 144 -4.56 5.22 -13.54
C ILE A 144 -4.15 4.17 -14.57
N GLU A 145 -2.88 3.80 -14.61
CA GLU A 145 -2.35 2.80 -15.53
C GLU A 145 -2.91 1.41 -15.28
N SER A 146 -2.98 0.98 -14.01
CA SER A 146 -3.53 -0.33 -13.66
C SER A 146 -5.03 -0.38 -13.91
N TYR A 147 -5.74 0.69 -13.57
CA TYR A 147 -7.18 0.78 -13.82
C TYR A 147 -7.50 0.79 -15.32
N TYR A 148 -6.77 1.57 -16.13
CA TYR A 148 -6.91 1.58 -17.58
C TYR A 148 -6.63 0.20 -18.19
N ASN A 149 -5.55 -0.48 -17.75
CA ASN A 149 -5.24 -1.84 -18.21
C ASN A 149 -6.34 -2.85 -17.84
N ALA A 150 -7.03 -2.65 -16.72
CA ALA A 150 -8.17 -3.47 -16.33
C ALA A 150 -9.42 -3.16 -17.19
N GLN A 151 -9.71 -1.87 -17.44
CA GLN A 151 -10.83 -1.44 -18.28
C GLN A 151 -10.70 -1.91 -19.74
N THR A 152 -9.49 -1.94 -20.27
CA THR A 152 -9.20 -2.39 -21.64
C THR A 152 -9.06 -3.92 -21.78
N GLY A 153 -9.28 -4.68 -20.68
CA GLY A 153 -9.23 -6.14 -20.69
C GLY A 153 -7.81 -6.74 -20.69
N LYS A 154 -6.76 -5.90 -20.57
CA LYS A 154 -5.38 -6.37 -20.44
C LYS A 154 -5.14 -7.03 -19.07
N TYR A 155 -5.79 -6.55 -18.02
CA TYR A 155 -5.85 -7.17 -16.70
C TYR A 155 -7.27 -7.64 -16.42
N GLY A 156 -7.42 -8.79 -15.75
CA GLY A 156 -8.71 -9.12 -15.13
C GLY A 156 -9.02 -8.14 -14.00
N LEU A 157 -10.27 -7.74 -13.85
CA LEU A 157 -10.74 -6.86 -12.78
C LEU A 157 -11.62 -7.65 -11.81
N VAL A 158 -11.31 -7.53 -10.52
CA VAL A 158 -12.16 -8.01 -9.42
C VAL A 158 -12.44 -6.85 -8.49
N GLU A 159 -13.70 -6.57 -8.22
CA GLU A 159 -14.12 -5.48 -7.36
C GLU A 159 -14.71 -5.99 -6.04
N MET A 160 -14.26 -5.42 -4.91
CA MET A 160 -14.81 -5.66 -3.58
C MET A 160 -15.40 -4.33 -3.06
N LYS A 161 -16.69 -4.12 -3.30
CA LYS A 161 -17.38 -2.83 -3.07
C LYS A 161 -17.88 -2.66 -1.64
N HIS A 162 -17.99 -3.74 -0.87
CA HIS A 162 -18.53 -3.72 0.49
C HIS A 162 -17.44 -3.79 1.53
N ARG A 163 -17.57 -3.03 2.60
CA ARG A 163 -16.74 -3.15 3.80
C ARG A 163 -17.22 -4.29 4.67
N TYR A 164 -16.30 -4.85 5.44
CA TYR A 164 -16.65 -5.83 6.44
C TYR A 164 -17.71 -5.25 7.41
N ARG A 165 -18.80 -5.98 7.63
CA ARG A 165 -19.95 -5.57 8.45
C ARG A 165 -20.67 -4.31 7.95
N ASP A 166 -20.61 -4.00 6.67
CA ASP A 166 -21.27 -2.84 6.04
C ASP A 166 -20.99 -1.49 6.76
N ILE A 167 -19.78 -1.36 7.33
CA ILE A 167 -19.34 -0.12 7.96
C ILE A 167 -19.42 1.01 6.95
N GLN A 168 -20.23 2.02 7.25
CA GLN A 168 -20.44 3.17 6.37
C GLN A 168 -19.18 4.01 6.23
N LEU A 169 -19.08 4.71 5.09
CA LEU A 169 -18.04 5.71 4.88
C LEU A 169 -18.24 6.89 5.84
N PRO A 170 -17.16 7.55 6.27
CA PRO A 170 -17.30 8.77 7.05
C PRO A 170 -17.98 9.87 6.21
N GLU A 171 -18.73 10.73 6.88
CA GLU A 171 -19.24 11.94 6.27
C GLU A 171 -18.08 12.89 5.94
N ILE A 172 -18.04 13.40 4.71
CA ILE A 172 -17.01 14.34 4.25
C ILE A 172 -17.65 15.71 4.07
N GLN A 173 -17.18 16.69 4.84
CA GLN A 173 -17.58 18.09 4.71
C GLN A 173 -16.45 18.90 4.09
N VAL A 174 -16.72 19.52 2.95
CA VAL A 174 -15.76 20.36 2.22
C VAL A 174 -15.96 21.81 2.59
N VAL A 175 -14.87 22.53 2.87
CA VAL A 175 -14.90 23.94 3.25
C VAL A 175 -14.05 24.76 2.28
N ASP A 176 -14.62 25.78 1.68
CA ASP A 176 -13.88 26.76 0.89
C ASP A 176 -13.13 27.75 1.83
N ILE A 177 -11.84 27.50 1.97
CA ILE A 177 -10.96 28.32 2.82
C ILE A 177 -10.75 29.72 2.21
N GLN A 178 -10.71 29.86 0.86
CA GLN A 178 -10.50 31.14 0.21
C GLN A 178 -11.68 32.10 0.46
N ASP A 179 -12.92 31.61 0.36
CA ASP A 179 -14.10 32.42 0.69
C ASP A 179 -14.07 32.85 2.16
N LEU A 180 -13.78 31.92 3.07
CA LEU A 180 -13.69 32.25 4.50
C LEU A 180 -12.59 33.26 4.82
N GLN A 181 -11.45 33.20 4.14
CA GLN A 181 -10.38 34.19 4.29
C GLN A 181 -10.80 35.57 3.81
N ARG A 182 -11.43 35.67 2.62
CA ARG A 182 -11.96 36.93 2.08
C ARG A 182 -12.95 37.56 3.05
N ARG A 183 -13.80 36.75 3.67
CA ARG A 183 -14.81 37.19 4.67
C ARG A 183 -14.23 37.38 6.08
N LYS A 184 -12.92 37.17 6.28
CA LYS A 184 -12.23 37.29 7.58
C LYS A 184 -12.84 36.43 8.70
N LEU A 185 -13.38 35.25 8.34
CA LEU A 185 -14.01 34.33 9.27
C LEU A 185 -13.05 33.25 9.80
N MET A 186 -11.82 33.16 9.30
CA MET A 186 -10.81 32.21 9.75
C MET A 186 -10.24 32.58 11.12
N ASN A 187 -9.96 31.55 11.94
CA ASN A 187 -9.18 31.71 13.18
C ASN A 187 -7.80 31.09 12.97
N GLY A 188 -6.82 31.92 12.56
CA GLY A 188 -5.54 31.41 12.09
C GLY A 188 -5.73 30.49 10.87
N PRO A 189 -5.15 29.28 10.87
CA PRO A 189 -5.31 28.32 9.78
C PRO A 189 -6.63 27.53 9.83
N PHE A 190 -7.46 27.74 10.85
CA PHE A 190 -8.63 26.90 11.12
C PHE A 190 -9.94 27.56 10.69
N SER A 191 -10.78 26.81 9.99
CA SER A 191 -12.12 27.24 9.63
C SER A 191 -13.08 27.16 10.83
N PRO A 192 -14.14 28.00 10.89
CA PRO A 192 -15.14 27.93 11.95
C PRO A 192 -15.81 26.55 12.07
N LEU A 193 -16.06 25.90 10.92
CA LEU A 193 -16.63 24.54 10.89
C LEU A 193 -15.69 23.54 11.57
N LEU A 194 -14.42 23.54 11.20
CA LEU A 194 -13.43 22.64 11.81
C LEU A 194 -13.36 22.83 13.34
N LEU A 195 -13.28 24.08 13.81
CA LEU A 195 -13.21 24.38 15.24
C LEU A 195 -14.49 23.94 15.99
N ARG A 196 -15.64 24.07 15.34
CA ARG A 196 -16.91 23.58 15.90
C ARG A 196 -16.90 22.07 16.03
N SER A 197 -16.61 21.35 14.94
CA SER A 197 -16.60 19.89 14.92
C SER A 197 -15.59 19.31 15.92
N VAL A 198 -14.40 19.92 16.03
CA VAL A 198 -13.40 19.53 17.07
C VAL A 198 -13.97 19.71 18.47
N ARG A 199 -14.60 20.84 18.75
CA ARG A 199 -15.19 21.12 20.07
C ARG A 199 -16.30 20.13 20.41
N GLU A 200 -17.21 19.87 19.48
CA GLU A 200 -18.32 18.93 19.64
C GLU A 200 -17.80 17.51 19.91
N ALA A 201 -16.81 17.06 19.14
CA ALA A 201 -16.20 15.74 19.37
C ALA A 201 -15.55 15.62 20.75
N LEU A 202 -14.79 16.64 21.17
CA LEU A 202 -14.15 16.63 22.49
C LEU A 202 -15.17 16.70 23.62
N GLN A 203 -16.26 17.48 23.48
CA GLN A 203 -17.34 17.55 24.45
C GLN A 203 -18.09 16.21 24.57
N ALA A 204 -18.18 15.47 23.47
CA ALA A 204 -18.75 14.12 23.44
C ALA A 204 -17.78 13.03 23.95
N GLY A 205 -16.59 13.39 24.45
CA GLY A 205 -15.56 12.44 24.90
C GLY A 205 -14.89 11.65 23.77
N GLN A 206 -15.01 12.12 22.52
CA GLN A 206 -14.43 11.47 21.35
C GLN A 206 -13.02 11.99 21.08
N GLN A 207 -12.27 11.23 20.29
CA GLN A 207 -10.93 11.61 19.84
C GLN A 207 -10.98 12.33 18.50
N VAL A 208 -10.02 13.24 18.29
CA VAL A 208 -9.87 14.00 17.06
C VAL A 208 -8.48 13.78 16.48
N ILE A 209 -8.41 13.50 15.18
CA ILE A 209 -7.16 13.42 14.42
C ILE A 209 -7.12 14.62 13.47
N LEU A 210 -6.12 15.50 13.63
CA LEU A 210 -5.83 16.57 12.70
C LEU A 210 -4.72 16.12 11.75
N PHE A 211 -5.03 16.09 10.46
CA PHE A 211 -4.07 15.72 9.43
C PHE A 211 -3.71 16.95 8.59
N GLN A 212 -2.43 17.28 8.54
CA GLN A 212 -1.89 18.32 7.68
C GLN A 212 -0.86 17.71 6.73
N ASN A 213 -1.16 17.70 5.44
CA ASN A 213 -0.28 17.10 4.42
C ASN A 213 0.83 18.07 3.96
N ARG A 214 1.52 18.70 4.91
CA ARG A 214 2.68 19.58 4.64
C ARG A 214 3.80 19.30 5.63
N ARG A 215 5.04 19.25 5.13
CA ARG A 215 6.24 19.22 5.97
C ARG A 215 6.85 20.61 6.00
N GLY A 216 7.11 21.14 7.21
CA GLY A 216 7.77 22.41 7.42
C GLY A 216 6.85 23.61 7.44
N PHE A 217 7.41 24.77 7.85
CA PHE A 217 6.76 26.07 7.90
C PHE A 217 6.76 26.67 6.49
N ALA A 218 5.59 26.74 5.86
CA ALA A 218 5.24 27.35 4.57
C ALA A 218 6.42 27.91 3.73
N PRO A 219 7.03 27.14 2.85
CA PRO A 219 8.15 27.63 2.04
C PRO A 219 7.69 28.20 0.69
N MET A 220 6.47 28.71 0.55
CA MET A 220 5.98 29.20 -0.73
C MET A 220 5.35 30.59 -0.60
N ILE A 221 5.52 31.39 -1.65
CA ILE A 221 4.88 32.69 -1.80
C ILE A 221 3.51 32.44 -2.43
N GLU A 222 2.45 32.78 -1.70
CA GLU A 222 1.09 32.67 -2.17
C GLU A 222 0.49 34.06 -2.43
N CYS A 223 -0.16 34.24 -3.57
CA CYS A 223 -0.88 35.46 -3.86
C CYS A 223 -2.09 35.62 -2.91
N LYS A 224 -2.11 36.67 -2.09
CA LYS A 224 -3.18 36.94 -1.13
C LYS A 224 -4.55 37.21 -1.77
N VAL A 225 -4.59 37.49 -3.08
CA VAL A 225 -5.83 37.82 -3.79
C VAL A 225 -6.46 36.60 -4.44
N CYS A 226 -5.69 35.78 -5.17
CA CYS A 226 -6.22 34.66 -5.94
C CYS A 226 -5.72 33.28 -5.46
N GLY A 227 -4.85 33.22 -4.45
CA GLY A 227 -4.31 31.97 -3.92
C GLY A 227 -3.29 31.28 -4.85
N TRP A 228 -2.84 31.94 -5.92
CA TRP A 228 -1.82 31.39 -6.81
C TRP A 228 -0.49 31.23 -6.07
N VAL A 229 0.18 30.10 -6.31
CA VAL A 229 1.46 29.69 -5.68
C VAL A 229 2.54 29.60 -6.74
#